data_63dfd3822682d741b15a4e9eb0b7b1af
#
_entry.id   63dfd3822682d741b15a4e9eb0b7b1af
#
_cell.length_a   1.000
_cell.length_b   1.000
_cell.length_c   1.000
_cell.angle_alpha   90.00
_cell.angle_beta   90.00
_cell.angle_gamma   90.00
#
_symmetry.space_group_name_H-M   'P 1'
#
loop_
_entity.id
_entity.type
_entity.pdbx_description
1 polymer ?
#
loop_
_entity_poly.entity_id
_entity_poly.type
_entity_poly.pdbx_seq_one_letter_code
_entity_poly.pdbx_strand_id
1 'polypeptide(L)'
;MRILLAEDDELLGSGIRAGLAQHGFQVDWVRDGVAAERELATGAYQAAVLDLGLPRQDGMEVLRQTRARRNTTPVLVLTARDAVPARIEGLDAGADDYLIKPIDLHELAA
;
A
#
# COMPACT_ATOMS: atom_id res chain seq x y z
N MET A 1 7.91 -2.77 -14.27
CA MET A 1 7.02 -3.22 -13.20
C MET A 1 6.15 -2.07 -12.74
N ARG A 2 4.88 -2.29 -12.61
CA ARG A 2 3.90 -1.25 -12.27
C ARG A 2 3.39 -1.44 -10.84
N ILE A 3 3.50 -0.39 -10.05
CA ILE A 3 3.14 -0.41 -8.62
C ILE A 3 2.06 0.63 -8.35
N LEU A 4 1.04 0.25 -7.58
CA LEU A 4 0.07 1.18 -7.05
C LEU A 4 0.56 1.68 -5.69
N LEU A 5 0.58 3.00 -5.53
CA LEU A 5 0.86 3.64 -4.24
C LEU A 5 -0.42 4.31 -3.74
N ALA A 6 -0.89 3.89 -2.58
CA ALA A 6 -2.06 4.50 -1.92
C ALA A 6 -1.59 5.17 -0.63
N GLU A 7 -1.47 6.49 -0.65
CA GLU A 7 -0.96 7.30 0.44
C GLU A 7 -1.55 8.71 0.36
N ASP A 8 -2.13 9.20 1.44
CA ASP A 8 -2.73 10.53 1.48
C ASP A 8 -1.77 11.64 1.88
N ASP A 9 -0.64 11.31 2.51
CA ASP A 9 0.38 12.29 2.88
C ASP A 9 1.18 12.70 1.65
N GLU A 10 1.09 13.98 1.29
CA GLU A 10 1.74 14.52 0.09
C GLU A 10 3.25 14.34 0.12
N LEU A 11 3.86 14.66 1.24
CA LEU A 11 5.31 14.62 1.36
C LEU A 11 5.84 13.18 1.33
N LEU A 12 5.23 12.31 2.11
CA LEU A 12 5.63 10.91 2.16
C LEU A 12 5.35 10.20 0.83
N GLY A 13 4.18 10.41 0.26
CA GLY A 13 3.82 9.80 -1.03
C GLY A 13 4.76 10.23 -2.15
N SER A 14 5.12 11.51 -2.18
CA SER A 14 6.06 12.02 -3.17
C SER A 14 7.43 11.38 -3.02
N GLY A 15 7.91 11.23 -1.79
CA GLY A 15 9.19 10.57 -1.51
C GLY A 15 9.21 9.10 -1.89
N ILE A 16 8.14 8.37 -1.58
CA ILE A 16 8.02 6.96 -1.94
C ILE A 16 8.01 6.80 -3.46
N ARG A 17 7.19 7.61 -4.15
CA ARG A 17 7.11 7.54 -5.61
C ARG A 17 8.46 7.79 -6.25
N ALA A 18 9.17 8.84 -5.79
CA ALA A 18 10.48 9.16 -6.33
C ALA A 18 11.49 8.04 -6.07
N GLY A 19 11.50 7.47 -4.88
CA GLY A 19 12.39 6.38 -4.53
C GLY A 19 12.16 5.13 -5.36
N LEU A 20 10.90 4.75 -5.55
CA LEU A 20 10.55 3.60 -6.38
C LEU A 20 10.88 3.84 -7.85
N ALA A 21 10.65 5.05 -8.35
CA ALA A 21 10.97 5.40 -9.73
C ALA A 21 12.48 5.30 -10.00
N GLN A 22 13.31 5.65 -9.03
CA GLN A 22 14.77 5.49 -9.14
C GLN A 22 15.20 4.03 -9.31
N HIS A 23 14.40 3.10 -8.81
CA HIS A 23 14.66 1.66 -8.95
C HIS A 23 13.98 1.06 -10.17
N GLY A 24 13.48 1.88 -11.07
CA GLY A 24 12.90 1.42 -12.34
C GLY A 24 11.42 1.05 -12.28
N PHE A 25 10.73 1.32 -11.17
CA PHE A 25 9.31 1.02 -11.05
C PHE A 25 8.47 2.16 -11.65
N GLN A 26 7.37 1.79 -12.29
CA GLN A 26 6.35 2.73 -12.73
C GLN A 26 5.28 2.82 -11.65
N VAL A 27 5.05 4.00 -11.12
CA VAL A 27 4.19 4.19 -9.94
C VAL A 27 2.96 5.02 -10.30
N ASP A 28 1.79 4.47 -10.03
CA ASP A 28 0.53 5.21 -10.05
C ASP A 28 0.14 5.51 -8.61
N TRP A 29 -0.10 6.76 -8.31
CA TRP A 29 -0.34 7.23 -6.94
C TRP A 29 -1.79 7.69 -6.77
N VAL A 30 -2.49 7.09 -5.81
CA VAL A 30 -3.83 7.49 -5.39
C VAL A 30 -3.80 7.91 -3.93
N ARG A 31 -4.80 8.68 -3.49
CA ARG A 31 -4.76 9.35 -2.20
C ARG A 31 -5.86 8.94 -1.23
N ASP A 32 -6.75 8.05 -1.64
CA ASP A 32 -7.83 7.56 -0.79
C ASP A 32 -8.12 6.09 -1.05
N GLY A 33 -8.85 5.47 -0.12
CA GLY A 33 -9.12 4.05 -0.18
C GLY A 33 -10.08 3.65 -1.29
N VAL A 34 -11.00 4.52 -1.66
CA VAL A 34 -11.95 4.24 -2.74
C VAL A 34 -11.21 4.14 -4.07
N ALA A 35 -10.31 5.10 -4.34
CA ALA A 35 -9.49 5.06 -5.54
C ALA A 35 -8.55 3.86 -5.54
N ALA A 36 -7.98 3.52 -4.38
CA ALA A 36 -7.09 2.37 -4.26
C ALA A 36 -7.81 1.06 -4.60
N GLU A 37 -9.00 0.84 -4.06
CA GLU A 37 -9.78 -0.35 -4.35
C GLU A 37 -10.14 -0.45 -5.83
N ARG A 38 -10.55 0.66 -6.41
CA ARG A 38 -10.89 0.72 -7.83
C ARG A 38 -9.71 0.34 -8.71
N GLU A 39 -8.53 0.89 -8.42
CA GLU A 39 -7.34 0.62 -9.21
C GLU A 39 -6.86 -0.83 -9.04
N LEU A 40 -6.88 -1.36 -7.82
CA LEU A 40 -6.50 -2.74 -7.59
C LEU A 40 -7.41 -3.71 -8.33
N ALA A 41 -8.69 -3.39 -8.46
CA ALA A 41 -9.64 -4.24 -9.16
C ALA A 41 -9.35 -4.39 -10.66
N THR A 42 -8.54 -3.50 -11.24
CA THR A 42 -8.15 -3.60 -12.66
C THR A 42 -7.21 -4.77 -12.94
N GLY A 43 -6.49 -5.26 -11.94
CA GLY A 43 -5.48 -6.29 -12.10
C GLY A 43 -4.21 -5.84 -12.81
N ALA A 44 -4.02 -4.55 -12.98
CA ALA A 44 -2.91 -3.99 -13.78
C ALA A 44 -1.58 -3.87 -13.02
N TYR A 45 -1.56 -4.18 -11.71
CA TYR A 45 -0.41 -3.92 -10.86
C TYR A 45 0.29 -5.21 -10.44
N GLN A 46 1.62 -5.18 -10.43
CA GLN A 46 2.44 -6.28 -9.94
C GLN A 46 2.61 -6.23 -8.41
N ALA A 47 2.40 -5.06 -7.81
CA ALA A 47 2.45 -4.88 -6.37
C ALA A 47 1.71 -3.61 -5.97
N ALA A 48 1.39 -3.49 -4.68
CA ALA A 48 0.79 -2.30 -4.11
C ALA A 48 1.44 -1.94 -2.80
N VAL A 49 1.59 -0.63 -2.56
CA VAL A 49 2.00 -0.06 -1.28
C VAL A 49 0.77 0.66 -0.73
N LEU A 50 0.28 0.25 0.43
CA LEU A 50 -1.02 0.64 0.93
C LEU A 50 -0.90 1.19 2.35
N ASP A 51 -1.23 2.48 2.53
CA ASP A 51 -1.35 3.08 3.85
C ASP A 51 -2.67 2.65 4.49
N LEU A 52 -2.65 2.30 5.75
CA LEU A 52 -3.87 1.93 6.48
C LEU A 52 -4.74 3.14 6.84
N GLY A 53 -4.12 4.31 7.03
CA GLY A 53 -4.83 5.52 7.45
C GLY A 53 -5.45 6.32 6.32
N LEU A 54 -5.89 5.68 5.23
CA LEU A 54 -6.45 6.39 4.09
C LEU A 54 -7.81 7.02 4.39
N PRO A 55 -8.11 8.20 3.83
CA PRO A 55 -9.45 8.77 3.90
C PRO A 55 -10.41 8.01 2.99
N ARG A 56 -11.70 8.22 3.20
CA ARG A 56 -12.84 7.67 2.47
C ARG A 56 -13.05 6.18 2.67
N GLN A 57 -12.00 5.39 2.68
CA GLN A 57 -12.07 3.97 2.97
C GLN A 57 -10.75 3.54 3.62
N ASP A 58 -10.82 2.90 4.78
CA ASP A 58 -9.65 2.44 5.52
C ASP A 58 -8.84 1.46 4.66
N GLY A 59 -7.52 1.59 4.69
CA GLY A 59 -6.63 0.71 3.93
C GLY A 59 -6.79 -0.76 4.29
N MET A 60 -7.11 -1.07 5.54
CA MET A 60 -7.39 -2.45 5.95
C MET A 60 -8.60 -3.02 5.21
N GLU A 61 -9.64 -2.20 5.06
CA GLU A 61 -10.84 -2.61 4.31
C GLU A 61 -10.53 -2.79 2.82
N VAL A 62 -9.71 -1.92 2.25
CA VAL A 62 -9.25 -2.08 0.86
C VAL A 62 -8.58 -3.43 0.68
N LEU A 63 -7.69 -3.79 1.62
CA LEU A 63 -6.97 -5.06 1.58
C LEU A 63 -7.93 -6.25 1.67
N ARG A 64 -8.88 -6.21 2.61
CA ARG A 64 -9.88 -7.27 2.76
C ARG A 64 -10.71 -7.46 1.50
N GLN A 65 -11.17 -6.36 0.91
CA GLN A 65 -11.96 -6.42 -0.32
C GLN A 65 -11.16 -6.95 -1.50
N THR A 66 -9.89 -6.56 -1.59
CA THR A 66 -8.99 -7.06 -2.63
C THR A 66 -8.83 -8.58 -2.52
N ARG A 67 -8.61 -9.10 -1.33
CA ARG A 67 -8.46 -10.53 -1.11
C ARG A 67 -9.78 -11.28 -1.28
N ALA A 68 -10.90 -10.67 -0.91
CA ALA A 68 -12.22 -11.26 -1.11
C ALA A 68 -12.55 -11.47 -2.59
N ARG A 69 -11.99 -10.66 -3.48
CA ARG A 69 -12.12 -10.81 -4.93
C ARG A 69 -11.10 -11.78 -5.51
N ARG A 70 -10.37 -12.50 -4.67
CA ARG A 70 -9.32 -13.44 -5.05
C ARG A 70 -8.19 -12.79 -5.83
N ASN A 71 -8.00 -11.48 -5.63
CA ASN A 71 -6.86 -10.75 -6.18
C ASN A 71 -5.67 -10.97 -5.26
N THR A 72 -4.62 -11.60 -5.78
CA THR A 72 -3.43 -11.97 -5.02
C THR A 72 -2.27 -11.01 -5.21
N THR A 73 -2.50 -9.83 -5.77
CA THR A 73 -1.47 -8.81 -5.92
C THR A 73 -0.71 -8.63 -4.61
N PRO A 74 0.63 -8.72 -4.60
CA PRO A 74 1.40 -8.50 -3.38
C PRO A 74 1.15 -7.11 -2.82
N VAL A 75 0.90 -7.04 -1.51
CA VAL A 75 0.60 -5.77 -0.83
C VAL A 75 1.54 -5.58 0.34
N LEU A 76 2.26 -4.45 0.30
CA LEU A 76 3.03 -3.95 1.42
C LEU A 76 2.21 -2.89 2.14
N VAL A 77 1.92 -3.13 3.41
CA VAL A 77 1.16 -2.21 4.25
C VAL A 77 2.09 -1.23 4.93
N LEU A 78 1.77 0.07 4.82
CA LEU A 78 2.43 1.13 5.57
C LEU A 78 1.47 1.66 6.62
N THR A 79 1.97 2.00 7.81
CA THR A 79 1.11 2.59 8.81
C THR A 79 1.92 3.29 9.90
N ALA A 80 1.31 4.33 10.49
CA ALA A 80 1.78 4.91 11.74
C ALA A 80 1.25 4.15 12.95
N ARG A 81 0.39 3.18 12.74
CA ARG A 81 -0.15 2.35 13.83
C ARG A 81 0.95 1.44 14.33
N ASP A 82 1.52 1.82 15.45
CA ASP A 82 2.61 1.09 16.07
C ASP A 82 2.04 0.17 17.14
N ALA A 83 1.74 -1.06 16.76
CA ALA A 83 1.42 -2.06 17.74
C ALA A 83 1.42 -3.44 17.11
N VAL A 84 1.81 -4.43 17.90
CA VAL A 84 1.74 -5.83 17.49
C VAL A 84 0.31 -6.20 17.04
N PRO A 85 -0.77 -5.77 17.71
CA PRO A 85 -2.12 -6.08 17.24
C PRO A 85 -2.43 -5.55 15.83
N ALA A 86 -2.01 -4.33 15.50
CA ALA A 86 -2.24 -3.77 14.16
C ALA A 86 -1.45 -4.53 13.10
N ARG A 87 -0.24 -4.96 13.41
CA ARG A 87 0.58 -5.77 12.51
C ARG A 87 -0.06 -7.13 12.25
N ILE A 88 -0.53 -7.79 13.30
CA ILE A 88 -1.22 -9.07 13.18
C ILE A 88 -2.48 -8.93 12.35
N GLU A 89 -3.27 -7.87 12.61
CA GLU A 89 -4.49 -7.60 11.84
C GLU A 89 -4.19 -7.43 10.36
N GLY A 90 -3.12 -6.69 10.00
CA GLY A 90 -2.72 -6.50 8.62
C GLY A 90 -2.34 -7.79 7.93
N LEU A 91 -1.54 -8.63 8.57
CA LEU A 91 -1.12 -9.90 8.03
C LEU A 91 -2.29 -10.88 7.91
N ASP A 92 -3.18 -10.91 8.90
CA ASP A 92 -4.39 -11.73 8.87
C ASP A 92 -5.35 -11.30 7.76
N ALA A 93 -5.38 -10.01 7.45
CA ALA A 93 -6.20 -9.50 6.34
C ALA A 93 -5.61 -9.80 4.96
N GLY A 94 -4.39 -10.34 4.90
CA GLY A 94 -3.77 -10.80 3.66
C GLY A 94 -2.63 -9.95 3.13
N ALA A 95 -2.03 -9.09 3.94
CA ALA A 95 -0.83 -8.34 3.55
C ALA A 95 0.36 -9.29 3.45
N ASP A 96 1.25 -9.03 2.50
CA ASP A 96 2.48 -9.80 2.33
C ASP A 96 3.60 -9.31 3.23
N ASP A 97 3.57 -8.02 3.58
CA ASP A 97 4.54 -7.43 4.46
C ASP A 97 3.96 -6.17 5.11
N TYR A 98 4.70 -5.60 6.04
CA TYR A 98 4.21 -4.56 6.92
C TYR A 98 5.37 -3.68 7.38
N LEU A 99 5.27 -2.37 7.14
CA LEU A 99 6.26 -1.39 7.59
C LEU A 99 5.59 -0.32 8.44
N ILE A 100 6.28 0.11 9.49
CA ILE A 100 5.82 1.16 10.39
C ILE A 100 6.50 2.47 9.99
N LYS A 101 5.72 3.55 9.92
CA LYS A 101 6.27 4.89 9.66
C LYS A 101 7.04 5.40 10.89
N PRO A 102 8.13 6.16 10.72
CA PRO A 102 8.75 6.58 9.46
C PRO A 102 9.47 5.43 8.75
N ILE A 103 9.47 5.45 7.43
CA ILE A 103 10.04 4.35 6.65
C ILE A 103 11.40 4.73 6.06
N ASP A 104 12.24 3.71 5.87
CA ASP A 104 13.46 3.80 5.11
C ASP A 104 13.16 3.40 3.66
N LEU A 105 13.41 4.31 2.71
CA LEU A 105 13.13 4.06 1.30
C LEU A 105 13.97 2.91 0.73
N HIS A 106 15.17 2.69 1.24
CA HIS A 106 15.97 1.53 0.84
C HIS A 106 15.32 0.23 1.27
N GLU A 107 14.78 0.18 2.48
CA GLU A 107 14.05 -0.97 2.99
C GLU A 107 12.81 -1.24 2.14
N LEU A 108 12.08 -0.19 1.77
CA LEU A 108 10.90 -0.30 0.93
C LEU A 108 11.23 -0.89 -0.43
N ALA A 109 12.33 -0.48 -1.04
CA ALA A 109 12.72 -0.91 -2.38
C ALA A 109 13.32 -2.32 -2.41
N ALA A 110 13.80 -2.76 -1.27
CA ALA A 110 14.34 -4.11 -1.17
C ALA A 110 13.21 -5.14 -1.12
#